data_3e42433cac466a14ec217d4436ee6ad1
#
_entry.id   3e42433cac466a14ec217d4436ee6ad1
#
_cell.length_a   1.000
_cell.length_b   1.000
_cell.length_c   1.000
_cell.angle_alpha   90.00
_cell.angle_beta   90.00
_cell.angle_gamma   90.00
#
_symmetry.space_group_name_H-M   'P 1'
#
loop_
_entity.id
_entity.type
_entity.pdbx_description
1 polymer ?
#
loop_
_entity_poly.entity_id
_entity_poly.type
_entity_poly.pdbx_seq_one_letter_code
_entity_poly.pdbx_strand_id
1 'polypeptide(L)'
;LSLTMKFYEGASFWEPQMHGLWGDNYTSGRSAGELPILYFIVAQLWKIFGVSYFVYRLFFFLILTVGIFAFYRSLKLVFKSELWATSVSLLLFSSPAFAVYSVSFITDGPAFSLNLIALYFLIRFALDQRQSFFWWAMCYFALAGLIKVSALIIFVFLGFIFLLERFPVRSLGERKLFPDWKLGVGFLAALTIIFSWYIYAHFYNIDSGYKYTFNNVYPVWNLKGAEGMTLLNDIKITTSRVFFSRPMIMVIFFLFFFNLTLYRKLPAIAYFSNSVIFIGVVIYFLLWAPLMGVHDYYFVAVLAVFPGVVLPFIHYLSRQQPDLFEGKYTRNALYVFLAFNFIIALSTVKLKTTAKKGDYVIMESAFVNRMKWFNNDGDKWRHMEVLGKKMDDMGVQKPDKIICLSDNSFNASLFLMGRDGWTNFEPIRNVERIDFYRSKGAKYLVIRDSDKGDYLFLEPIITKEIGRSGDVAIYKL
;
A
#
# COMPACT_ATOMS: atom_id res chain seq x y z
N LEU A 1 -2.00 11.65 -4.04
CA LEU A 1 -2.58 13.01 -3.95
C LEU A 1 -2.20 13.86 -5.17
N SER A 2 -0.89 14.01 -5.50
CA SER A 2 -0.45 14.80 -6.65
C SER A 2 -1.14 14.38 -7.96
N LEU A 3 -1.16 13.10 -8.26
CA LEU A 3 -1.84 12.53 -9.43
C LEU A 3 -3.35 12.81 -9.41
N THR A 4 -4.00 12.70 -8.24
CA THR A 4 -5.43 13.02 -8.08
C THR A 4 -5.71 14.49 -8.39
N MET A 5 -4.85 15.39 -7.92
CA MET A 5 -4.98 16.83 -8.18
C MET A 5 -4.83 17.14 -9.66
N LYS A 6 -3.86 16.52 -10.35
CA LYS A 6 -3.70 16.69 -11.79
C LYS A 6 -4.93 16.23 -12.58
N PHE A 7 -5.56 15.12 -12.20
CA PHE A 7 -6.84 14.71 -12.78
C PHE A 7 -7.99 15.67 -12.47
N TYR A 8 -8.01 16.23 -11.26
CA TYR A 8 -8.96 17.28 -10.89
C TYR A 8 -8.78 18.53 -11.74
N GLU A 9 -7.54 18.92 -12.02
CA GLU A 9 -7.16 20.05 -12.87
C GLU A 9 -7.37 19.81 -14.38
N GLY A 10 -7.72 18.59 -14.79
CA GLY A 10 -8.08 18.26 -16.17
C GLY A 10 -7.07 17.40 -16.94
N ALA A 11 -6.05 16.86 -16.29
CA ALA A 11 -5.15 15.90 -16.93
C ALA A 11 -5.92 14.66 -17.46
N SER A 12 -5.47 14.13 -18.58
CA SER A 12 -6.05 12.93 -19.21
C SER A 12 -5.79 11.69 -18.33
N PHE A 13 -6.76 10.79 -18.25
CA PHE A 13 -6.59 9.49 -17.60
C PHE A 13 -5.44 8.68 -18.19
N TRP A 14 -5.27 8.75 -19.50
CA TRP A 14 -4.23 8.02 -20.23
C TRP A 14 -2.86 8.70 -20.18
N GLU A 15 -2.80 9.94 -19.77
CA GLU A 15 -1.55 10.72 -19.63
C GLU A 15 -1.36 11.18 -18.19
N PRO A 16 -1.13 10.25 -17.25
CA PRO A 16 -0.99 10.59 -15.84
C PRO A 16 0.22 11.50 -15.61
N GLN A 17 0.00 12.57 -14.84
CA GLN A 17 1.00 13.58 -14.53
C GLN A 17 1.08 13.86 -13.03
N MET A 18 2.23 14.37 -12.59
CA MET A 18 2.47 14.81 -11.21
C MET A 18 3.00 16.24 -11.19
N HIS A 19 3.06 16.85 -10.01
CA HIS A 19 3.62 18.19 -9.86
C HIS A 19 5.15 18.24 -10.01
N GLY A 20 5.85 17.15 -9.74
CA GLY A 20 7.30 17.04 -9.96
C GLY A 20 7.63 16.92 -11.45
N LEU A 21 8.42 17.85 -11.96
CA LEU A 21 8.76 17.95 -13.39
C LEU A 21 10.01 17.14 -13.71
N TRP A 22 9.94 15.83 -13.61
CA TRP A 22 11.08 14.93 -13.81
C TRP A 22 11.13 14.29 -15.20
N GLY A 23 10.07 14.42 -16.00
CA GLY A 23 9.95 13.91 -17.35
C GLY A 23 10.29 14.98 -18.42
N ASP A 24 10.40 14.52 -19.68
CA ASP A 24 10.63 15.35 -20.87
C ASP A 24 11.78 16.35 -20.69
N ASN A 25 12.91 15.84 -20.27
CA ASN A 25 14.08 16.64 -19.93
C ASN A 25 13.79 17.74 -18.89
N TYR A 26 13.16 17.35 -17.77
CA TYR A 26 12.80 18.22 -16.63
C TYR A 26 11.75 19.30 -16.95
N THR A 27 10.83 19.04 -17.86
CA THR A 27 9.79 20.03 -18.24
C THR A 27 8.38 19.56 -17.99
N SER A 28 8.15 18.25 -17.77
CA SER A 28 6.84 17.67 -17.51
C SER A 28 6.81 16.78 -16.28
N GLY A 29 5.61 16.58 -15.73
CA GLY A 29 5.34 15.63 -14.67
C GLY A 29 4.82 14.27 -15.17
N ARG A 30 4.98 13.96 -16.47
CA ARG A 30 4.50 12.71 -17.07
C ARG A 30 5.13 11.50 -16.38
N SER A 31 4.29 10.67 -15.76
CA SER A 31 4.71 9.43 -15.11
C SER A 31 3.52 8.51 -14.90
N ALA A 32 3.69 7.24 -15.22
CA ALA A 32 2.70 6.19 -15.00
C ALA A 32 3.27 5.09 -14.10
N GLY A 33 2.50 4.72 -13.08
CA GLY A 33 2.75 3.58 -12.21
C GLY A 33 1.65 2.54 -12.35
N GLU A 34 0.99 2.22 -11.25
CA GLU A 34 -0.22 1.40 -11.23
C GLU A 34 -1.36 2.11 -11.98
N LEU A 35 -2.42 1.36 -12.38
CA LEU A 35 -3.60 1.94 -13.00
C LEU A 35 -4.22 3.00 -12.09
N PRO A 36 -4.32 4.27 -12.54
CA PRO A 36 -4.69 5.38 -11.67
C PRO A 36 -6.20 5.51 -11.44
N ILE A 37 -6.98 4.43 -11.61
CA ILE A 37 -8.45 4.47 -11.59
C ILE A 37 -9.02 5.01 -10.27
N LEU A 38 -8.45 4.64 -9.12
CA LEU A 38 -8.93 5.14 -7.82
C LEU A 38 -8.67 6.63 -7.66
N TYR A 39 -7.50 7.09 -8.09
CA TYR A 39 -7.12 8.51 -8.08
C TYR A 39 -8.03 9.33 -9.01
N PHE A 40 -8.33 8.77 -10.18
CA PHE A 40 -9.24 9.40 -11.14
C PHE A 40 -10.66 9.51 -10.59
N ILE A 41 -11.20 8.43 -9.99
CA ILE A 41 -12.54 8.46 -9.36
C ILE A 41 -12.59 9.52 -8.26
N VAL A 42 -11.57 9.58 -7.39
CA VAL A 42 -11.52 10.62 -6.35
C VAL A 42 -11.46 12.01 -6.94
N ALA A 43 -10.74 12.22 -8.03
CA ALA A 43 -10.72 13.51 -8.73
C ALA A 43 -12.11 13.91 -9.24
N GLN A 44 -12.91 12.96 -9.77
CA GLN A 44 -14.30 13.24 -10.15
C GLN A 44 -15.17 13.55 -8.92
N LEU A 45 -15.00 12.83 -7.82
CA LEU A 45 -15.69 13.14 -6.55
C LEU A 45 -15.32 14.54 -6.06
N TRP A 46 -14.06 14.96 -6.19
CA TRP A 46 -13.64 16.33 -5.84
C TRP A 46 -14.28 17.41 -6.73
N LYS A 47 -14.58 17.11 -8.00
CA LYS A 47 -15.35 18.05 -8.87
C LYS A 47 -16.78 18.26 -8.37
N ILE A 48 -17.35 17.27 -7.68
CA ILE A 48 -18.73 17.34 -7.15
C ILE A 48 -18.74 17.96 -5.74
N PHE A 49 -17.85 17.50 -4.85
CA PHE A 49 -17.88 17.83 -3.41
C PHE A 49 -16.82 18.87 -2.99
N GLY A 50 -16.01 19.35 -3.93
CA GLY A 50 -14.82 20.16 -3.63
C GLY A 50 -13.62 19.31 -3.22
N VAL A 51 -12.41 19.89 -3.28
CA VAL A 51 -11.16 19.22 -2.88
C VAL A 51 -11.18 18.93 -1.38
N SER A 52 -11.20 17.67 -1.00
CA SER A 52 -11.34 17.23 0.39
C SER A 52 -10.61 15.92 0.66
N TYR A 53 -9.68 15.94 1.62
CA TYR A 53 -9.04 14.72 2.12
C TYR A 53 -10.03 13.76 2.79
N PHE A 54 -11.13 14.29 3.35
CA PHE A 54 -12.18 13.46 3.94
C PHE A 54 -12.88 12.63 2.85
N VAL A 55 -13.28 13.24 1.74
CA VAL A 55 -13.93 12.55 0.60
C VAL A 55 -13.00 11.45 0.05
N TYR A 56 -11.71 11.75 -0.06
CA TYR A 56 -10.71 10.76 -0.50
C TYR A 56 -10.67 9.55 0.44
N ARG A 57 -10.49 9.79 1.74
CA ARG A 57 -10.39 8.73 2.75
C ARG A 57 -11.70 7.97 2.91
N LEU A 58 -12.84 8.63 2.81
CA LEU A 58 -14.15 8.00 2.85
C LEU A 58 -14.34 7.00 1.70
N PHE A 59 -13.95 7.38 0.49
CA PHE A 59 -14.01 6.48 -0.65
C PHE A 59 -13.17 5.21 -0.44
N PHE A 60 -11.95 5.34 0.07
CA PHE A 60 -11.10 4.20 0.39
C PHE A 60 -11.65 3.38 1.55
N PHE A 61 -12.20 4.02 2.57
CA PHE A 61 -12.86 3.35 3.68
C PHE A 61 -14.07 2.52 3.25
N LEU A 62 -14.84 2.98 2.27
CA LEU A 62 -15.95 2.20 1.71
C LEU A 62 -15.43 0.93 1.01
N ILE A 63 -14.34 1.01 0.24
CA ILE A 63 -13.72 -0.17 -0.38
C ILE A 63 -13.25 -1.15 0.71
N LEU A 64 -12.60 -0.67 1.77
CA LEU A 64 -12.22 -1.49 2.93
C LEU A 64 -13.41 -2.19 3.55
N THR A 65 -14.48 -1.44 3.84
CA THR A 65 -15.67 -1.96 4.49
C THR A 65 -16.30 -3.09 3.69
N VAL A 66 -16.44 -2.90 2.37
CA VAL A 66 -16.94 -3.94 1.46
C VAL A 66 -16.01 -5.15 1.45
N GLY A 67 -14.68 -4.93 1.43
CA GLY A 67 -13.69 -6.02 1.45
C GLY A 67 -13.76 -6.87 2.73
N ILE A 68 -13.79 -6.23 3.90
CA ILE A 68 -13.90 -6.94 5.19
C ILE A 68 -15.26 -7.65 5.32
N PHE A 69 -16.35 -7.02 4.87
CA PHE A 69 -17.66 -7.65 4.86
C PHE A 69 -17.70 -8.87 3.91
N ALA A 70 -17.09 -8.76 2.73
CA ALA A 70 -16.96 -9.88 1.80
C ALA A 70 -16.15 -11.04 2.42
N PHE A 71 -15.07 -10.73 3.14
CA PHE A 71 -14.27 -11.73 3.84
C PHE A 71 -15.08 -12.41 4.96
N TYR A 72 -15.78 -11.64 5.81
CA TYR A 72 -16.70 -12.18 6.81
C TYR A 72 -17.75 -13.12 6.17
N ARG A 73 -18.39 -12.69 5.08
CA ARG A 73 -19.38 -13.51 4.36
C ARG A 73 -18.75 -14.80 3.81
N SER A 74 -17.52 -14.75 3.33
CA SER A 74 -16.74 -15.90 2.88
C SER A 74 -16.55 -16.91 3.99
N LEU A 75 -16.11 -16.46 5.15
CA LEU A 75 -15.87 -17.31 6.32
C LEU A 75 -17.17 -17.92 6.85
N LYS A 76 -18.25 -17.14 6.90
CA LYS A 76 -19.58 -17.62 7.31
C LYS A 76 -20.10 -18.72 6.38
N LEU A 77 -19.90 -18.57 5.07
CA LEU A 77 -20.30 -19.59 4.09
C LEU A 77 -19.50 -20.90 4.27
N VAL A 78 -18.20 -20.80 4.52
CA VAL A 78 -17.32 -21.99 4.64
C VAL A 78 -17.47 -22.68 5.98
N PHE A 79 -17.47 -21.95 7.08
CA PHE A 79 -17.40 -22.50 8.44
C PHE A 79 -18.77 -22.57 9.14
N LYS A 80 -19.79 -21.90 8.61
CA LYS A 80 -21.16 -21.84 9.17
C LYS A 80 -21.21 -21.36 10.63
N SER A 81 -20.19 -20.60 11.08
CA SER A 81 -20.03 -20.08 12.44
C SER A 81 -19.89 -18.56 12.43
N GLU A 82 -20.81 -17.86 13.09
CA GLU A 82 -20.74 -16.40 13.27
C GLU A 82 -19.51 -16.00 14.10
N LEU A 83 -19.21 -16.77 15.13
CA LEU A 83 -18.08 -16.51 16.02
C LEU A 83 -16.77 -16.49 15.23
N TRP A 84 -16.51 -17.54 14.45
CA TRP A 84 -15.28 -17.65 13.70
C TRP A 84 -15.22 -16.63 12.54
N ALA A 85 -16.33 -16.44 11.83
CA ALA A 85 -16.40 -15.47 10.75
C ALA A 85 -16.10 -14.05 11.24
N THR A 86 -16.74 -13.63 12.33
CA THR A 86 -16.54 -12.30 12.93
C THR A 86 -15.12 -12.17 13.49
N SER A 87 -14.69 -13.13 14.34
CA SER A 87 -13.41 -13.03 15.03
C SER A 87 -12.23 -13.00 14.06
N VAL A 88 -12.24 -13.84 13.03
CA VAL A 88 -11.14 -13.91 12.04
C VAL A 88 -11.12 -12.66 11.16
N SER A 89 -12.28 -12.14 10.76
CA SER A 89 -12.35 -10.90 9.99
C SER A 89 -11.83 -9.70 10.80
N LEU A 90 -12.19 -9.63 12.08
CA LEU A 90 -11.70 -8.60 12.98
C LEU A 90 -10.21 -8.78 13.31
N LEU A 91 -9.71 -10.01 13.44
CA LEU A 91 -8.26 -10.25 13.60
C LEU A 91 -7.48 -9.77 12.38
N LEU A 92 -7.96 -10.01 11.16
CA LEU A 92 -7.34 -9.44 9.95
C LEU A 92 -7.32 -7.91 10.00
N PHE A 93 -8.44 -7.29 10.37
CA PHE A 93 -8.54 -5.83 10.50
C PHE A 93 -7.67 -5.27 11.63
N SER A 94 -7.32 -6.08 12.64
CA SER A 94 -6.40 -5.68 13.71
C SER A 94 -4.93 -5.51 13.25
N SER A 95 -4.62 -5.73 11.98
CA SER A 95 -3.33 -5.32 11.41
C SER A 95 -3.24 -3.80 11.32
N PRO A 96 -2.28 -3.14 12.02
CA PRO A 96 -2.12 -1.69 11.92
C PRO A 96 -1.81 -1.22 10.49
N ALA A 97 -1.04 -1.99 9.71
CA ALA A 97 -0.79 -1.68 8.30
C ALA A 97 -2.11 -1.65 7.52
N PHE A 98 -2.97 -2.65 7.70
CA PHE A 98 -4.25 -2.68 7.00
C PHE A 98 -5.16 -1.52 7.44
N ALA A 99 -5.32 -1.32 8.73
CA ALA A 99 -6.18 -0.26 9.27
C ALA A 99 -5.75 1.15 8.80
N VAL A 100 -4.43 1.45 8.82
CA VAL A 100 -3.92 2.76 8.41
C VAL A 100 -3.99 2.94 6.90
N TYR A 101 -3.49 1.95 6.13
CA TYR A 101 -3.31 2.14 4.69
C TYR A 101 -4.56 1.90 3.86
N SER A 102 -5.61 1.31 4.45
CA SER A 102 -6.92 1.22 3.80
C SER A 102 -7.71 2.53 3.83
N VAL A 103 -7.30 3.51 4.63
CA VAL A 103 -7.90 4.85 4.72
C VAL A 103 -6.89 5.97 4.45
N SER A 104 -5.73 5.63 3.90
CA SER A 104 -4.68 6.58 3.51
C SER A 104 -4.83 7.01 2.04
N PHE A 105 -3.76 7.53 1.46
CA PHE A 105 -3.74 8.04 0.09
C PHE A 105 -3.03 7.11 -0.89
N ILE A 106 -2.80 5.85 -0.51
CA ILE A 106 -2.11 4.83 -1.31
C ILE A 106 -3.02 3.64 -1.56
N THR A 107 -2.75 2.92 -2.62
CA THR A 107 -3.65 1.92 -3.20
C THR A 107 -3.52 0.51 -2.60
N ASP A 108 -2.53 0.28 -1.74
CA ASP A 108 -2.24 -1.05 -1.18
C ASP A 108 -3.42 -1.65 -0.40
N GLY A 109 -4.04 -0.85 0.50
CA GLY A 109 -5.21 -1.26 1.26
C GLY A 109 -6.44 -1.58 0.39
N PRO A 110 -6.85 -0.65 -0.50
CA PRO A 110 -7.89 -0.92 -1.49
C PRO A 110 -7.63 -2.16 -2.36
N ALA A 111 -6.41 -2.35 -2.87
CA ALA A 111 -6.07 -3.51 -3.69
C ALA A 111 -6.23 -4.83 -2.91
N PHE A 112 -5.78 -4.87 -1.65
CA PHE A 112 -5.98 -6.04 -0.80
C PHE A 112 -7.48 -6.27 -0.49
N SER A 113 -8.25 -5.20 -0.27
CA SER A 113 -9.70 -5.29 -0.06
C SER A 113 -10.43 -5.87 -1.28
N LEU A 114 -10.02 -5.50 -2.49
CA LEU A 114 -10.54 -6.09 -3.74
C LEU A 114 -10.24 -7.59 -3.84
N ASN A 115 -9.08 -8.05 -3.38
CA ASN A 115 -8.79 -9.48 -3.27
C ASN A 115 -9.74 -10.21 -2.31
N LEU A 116 -10.12 -9.59 -1.21
CA LEU A 116 -11.10 -10.19 -0.29
C LEU A 116 -12.49 -10.32 -0.94
N ILE A 117 -12.88 -9.34 -1.77
CA ILE A 117 -14.11 -9.39 -2.56
C ILE A 117 -14.00 -10.49 -3.64
N ALA A 118 -12.87 -10.59 -4.32
CA ALA A 118 -12.61 -11.65 -5.29
C ALA A 118 -12.71 -13.04 -4.67
N LEU A 119 -12.13 -13.23 -3.47
CA LEU A 119 -12.23 -14.48 -2.71
C LEU A 119 -13.68 -14.83 -2.36
N TYR A 120 -14.52 -13.87 -2.01
CA TYR A 120 -15.93 -14.10 -1.75
C TYR A 120 -16.63 -14.68 -3.00
N PHE A 121 -16.43 -14.07 -4.16
CA PHE A 121 -17.02 -14.58 -5.40
C PHE A 121 -16.45 -15.94 -5.79
N LEU A 122 -15.17 -16.19 -5.55
CA LEU A 122 -14.56 -17.48 -5.81
C LEU A 122 -15.14 -18.58 -4.91
N ILE A 123 -15.36 -18.29 -3.62
CA ILE A 123 -16.00 -19.23 -2.69
C ILE A 123 -17.44 -19.50 -3.12
N ARG A 124 -18.18 -18.47 -3.55
CA ARG A 124 -19.51 -18.65 -4.14
C ARG A 124 -19.45 -19.52 -5.39
N PHE A 125 -18.47 -19.33 -6.27
CA PHE A 125 -18.27 -20.20 -7.42
C PHE A 125 -17.98 -21.64 -6.99
N ALA A 126 -17.13 -21.85 -5.99
CA ALA A 126 -16.81 -23.20 -5.48
C ALA A 126 -18.04 -23.93 -4.93
N LEU A 127 -18.96 -23.20 -4.27
CA LEU A 127 -20.17 -23.76 -3.68
C LEU A 127 -21.28 -23.96 -4.70
N ASP A 128 -21.57 -22.94 -5.51
CA ASP A 128 -22.77 -22.87 -6.36
C ASP A 128 -22.48 -23.31 -7.81
N GLN A 129 -21.21 -23.37 -8.22
CA GLN A 129 -20.73 -23.69 -9.59
C GLN A 129 -21.31 -22.77 -10.68
N ARG A 130 -21.78 -21.58 -10.30
CA ARG A 130 -22.26 -20.57 -11.26
C ARG A 130 -21.10 -19.82 -11.87
N GLN A 131 -20.94 -19.90 -13.18
CA GLN A 131 -19.84 -19.24 -13.91
C GLN A 131 -19.79 -17.72 -13.71
N SER A 132 -20.92 -17.05 -13.48
CA SER A 132 -20.94 -15.61 -13.20
C SER A 132 -20.09 -15.25 -11.98
N PHE A 133 -20.08 -16.07 -10.92
CA PHE A 133 -19.25 -15.81 -9.75
C PHE A 133 -17.76 -15.96 -10.06
N PHE A 134 -17.39 -16.91 -10.91
CA PHE A 134 -16.00 -17.03 -11.38
C PHE A 134 -15.55 -15.75 -12.13
N TRP A 135 -16.36 -15.26 -13.05
CA TRP A 135 -16.02 -14.05 -13.82
C TRP A 135 -15.95 -12.81 -12.94
N TRP A 136 -16.84 -12.66 -11.95
CA TRP A 136 -16.72 -11.59 -10.95
C TRP A 136 -15.42 -11.71 -10.13
N ALA A 137 -15.04 -12.92 -9.73
CA ALA A 137 -13.77 -13.12 -9.03
C ALA A 137 -12.58 -12.69 -9.90
N MET A 138 -12.54 -13.10 -11.17
CA MET A 138 -11.48 -12.70 -12.12
C MET A 138 -11.44 -11.18 -12.34
N CYS A 139 -12.60 -10.54 -12.46
CA CYS A 139 -12.70 -9.09 -12.59
C CYS A 139 -12.09 -8.35 -11.38
N TYR A 140 -12.43 -8.77 -10.16
CA TYR A 140 -11.87 -8.15 -8.95
C TYR A 140 -10.39 -8.45 -8.75
N PHE A 141 -9.91 -9.66 -9.11
CA PHE A 141 -8.47 -9.94 -9.11
C PHE A 141 -7.73 -9.12 -10.15
N ALA A 142 -8.29 -8.95 -11.36
CA ALA A 142 -7.70 -8.10 -12.38
C ALA A 142 -7.61 -6.65 -11.91
N LEU A 143 -8.68 -6.11 -11.33
CA LEU A 143 -8.70 -4.76 -10.80
C LEU A 143 -7.70 -4.59 -9.65
N ALA A 144 -7.60 -5.55 -8.73
CA ALA A 144 -6.60 -5.55 -7.66
C ALA A 144 -5.17 -5.52 -8.22
N GLY A 145 -4.87 -6.36 -9.22
CA GLY A 145 -3.57 -6.42 -9.87
C GLY A 145 -3.21 -5.16 -10.67
N LEU A 146 -4.19 -4.55 -11.34
CA LEU A 146 -4.03 -3.27 -12.05
C LEU A 146 -3.69 -2.13 -11.07
N ILE A 147 -4.31 -2.11 -9.90
CA ILE A 147 -4.09 -1.11 -8.85
C ILE A 147 -2.79 -1.38 -8.10
N LYS A 148 -2.41 -2.66 -7.90
CA LYS A 148 -1.19 -3.04 -7.21
C LYS A 148 -0.75 -4.45 -7.59
N VAL A 149 0.37 -4.58 -8.27
CA VAL A 149 0.87 -5.88 -8.74
C VAL A 149 1.15 -6.85 -7.58
N SER A 150 1.59 -6.36 -6.43
CA SER A 150 1.82 -7.18 -5.24
C SER A 150 0.54 -7.82 -4.66
N ALA A 151 -0.64 -7.33 -5.04
CA ALA A 151 -1.92 -7.95 -4.68
C ALA A 151 -2.16 -9.31 -5.37
N LEU A 152 -1.36 -9.67 -6.38
CA LEU A 152 -1.54 -10.91 -7.15
C LEU A 152 -1.13 -12.21 -6.41
N ILE A 153 -0.58 -12.15 -5.21
CA ILE A 153 -0.11 -13.34 -4.47
C ILE A 153 -1.22 -14.41 -4.38
N ILE A 154 -2.44 -14.01 -4.02
CA ILE A 154 -3.60 -14.92 -3.91
C ILE A 154 -4.02 -15.41 -5.31
N PHE A 155 -4.03 -14.54 -6.31
CA PHE A 155 -4.37 -14.89 -7.68
C PHE A 155 -3.38 -15.91 -8.27
N VAL A 156 -2.08 -15.74 -8.03
CA VAL A 156 -1.02 -16.68 -8.45
C VAL A 156 -1.23 -18.05 -7.79
N PHE A 157 -1.55 -18.08 -6.49
CA PHE A 157 -1.92 -19.33 -5.81
C PHE A 157 -3.10 -20.02 -6.50
N LEU A 158 -4.15 -19.29 -6.87
CA LEU A 158 -5.32 -19.87 -7.54
C LEU A 158 -4.99 -20.37 -8.95
N GLY A 159 -4.12 -19.67 -9.69
CA GLY A 159 -3.58 -20.15 -10.96
C GLY A 159 -2.79 -21.44 -10.80
N PHE A 160 -2.00 -21.56 -9.73
CA PHE A 160 -1.30 -22.79 -9.38
C PHE A 160 -2.28 -23.93 -9.10
N ILE A 161 -3.34 -23.71 -8.33
CA ILE A 161 -4.39 -24.73 -8.09
C ILE A 161 -5.08 -25.12 -9.41
N PHE A 162 -5.42 -24.13 -10.25
CA PHE A 162 -6.00 -24.41 -11.58
C PHE A 162 -5.12 -25.36 -12.40
N LEU A 163 -3.80 -25.13 -12.43
CA LEU A 163 -2.85 -25.98 -13.13
C LEU A 163 -2.74 -27.37 -12.49
N LEU A 164 -2.60 -27.43 -11.16
CA LEU A 164 -2.52 -28.72 -10.44
C LEU A 164 -3.72 -29.61 -10.69
N GLU A 165 -4.92 -29.05 -10.83
CA GLU A 165 -6.13 -29.81 -11.15
C GLU A 165 -6.14 -30.43 -12.56
N ARG A 166 -5.22 -30.04 -13.44
CA ARG A 166 -5.03 -30.60 -14.79
C ARG A 166 -4.07 -31.78 -14.83
N PHE A 167 -3.20 -31.90 -13.83
CA PHE A 167 -2.24 -32.98 -13.73
C PHE A 167 -2.72 -34.02 -12.70
N PRO A 168 -2.47 -35.32 -12.90
CA PRO A 168 -2.84 -36.36 -11.96
C PRO A 168 -1.92 -36.40 -10.71
N VAL A 169 -1.54 -35.24 -10.21
CA VAL A 169 -0.54 -35.06 -9.13
C VAL A 169 -1.22 -35.21 -7.80
N ARG A 170 -1.96 -35.96 -7.35
CA ARG A 170 -2.69 -36.10 -6.09
C ARG A 170 -4.12 -35.54 -6.18
N SER A 171 -5.01 -36.32 -5.69
CA SER A 171 -6.40 -35.91 -5.50
C SER A 171 -6.48 -34.60 -4.69
N LEU A 172 -6.88 -33.51 -5.34
CA LEU A 172 -7.14 -32.22 -4.71
C LEU A 172 -8.46 -32.22 -3.91
N GLY A 173 -8.98 -33.40 -3.60
CA GLY A 173 -10.27 -33.62 -3.00
C GLY A 173 -11.24 -34.26 -4.01
N GLU A 174 -12.40 -34.68 -3.54
CA GLU A 174 -13.43 -35.31 -4.36
C GLU A 174 -14.02 -34.36 -5.42
N ARG A 175 -13.96 -33.06 -5.19
CA ARG A 175 -14.51 -32.03 -6.08
C ARG A 175 -13.43 -31.02 -6.48
N LYS A 176 -13.20 -30.88 -7.80
CA LYS A 176 -12.32 -29.84 -8.35
C LYS A 176 -12.92 -28.47 -8.12
N LEU A 177 -12.06 -27.50 -7.77
CA LEU A 177 -12.44 -26.08 -7.69
C LEU A 177 -12.72 -25.54 -9.10
N PHE A 178 -11.89 -25.90 -10.07
CA PHE A 178 -12.00 -25.49 -11.47
C PHE A 178 -12.27 -26.71 -12.37
N PRO A 179 -13.52 -27.19 -12.48
CA PRO A 179 -13.82 -28.44 -13.21
C PRO A 179 -13.58 -28.34 -14.72
N ASP A 180 -13.78 -27.14 -15.30
CA ASP A 180 -13.64 -26.92 -16.75
C ASP A 180 -12.30 -26.24 -17.07
N TRP A 181 -11.56 -26.78 -18.05
CA TRP A 181 -10.32 -26.18 -18.53
C TRP A 181 -10.52 -24.78 -19.18
N LYS A 182 -11.73 -24.52 -19.72
CA LYS A 182 -12.11 -23.24 -20.31
C LYS A 182 -12.03 -22.07 -19.30
N LEU A 183 -12.11 -22.36 -18.01
CA LEU A 183 -11.90 -21.35 -16.95
C LEU A 183 -10.48 -20.76 -16.99
N GLY A 184 -9.53 -21.45 -17.61
CA GLY A 184 -8.19 -20.89 -17.89
C GLY A 184 -8.21 -19.60 -18.70
N VAL A 185 -9.23 -19.42 -19.54
CA VAL A 185 -9.44 -18.18 -20.30
C VAL A 185 -9.62 -16.99 -19.36
N GLY A 186 -10.31 -17.18 -18.21
CA GLY A 186 -10.48 -16.11 -17.20
C GLY A 186 -9.16 -15.69 -16.56
N PHE A 187 -8.29 -16.66 -16.21
CA PHE A 187 -6.94 -16.36 -15.71
C PHE A 187 -6.11 -15.63 -16.76
N LEU A 188 -6.11 -16.12 -18.00
CA LEU A 188 -5.37 -15.50 -19.10
C LEU A 188 -5.87 -14.07 -19.38
N ALA A 189 -7.20 -13.88 -19.44
CA ALA A 189 -7.80 -12.57 -19.66
C ALA A 189 -7.42 -11.59 -18.54
N ALA A 190 -7.48 -12.01 -17.26
CA ALA A 190 -7.08 -11.16 -16.16
C ALA A 190 -5.59 -10.76 -16.26
N LEU A 191 -4.69 -11.70 -16.54
CA LEU A 191 -3.28 -11.41 -16.74
C LEU A 191 -3.04 -10.49 -17.94
N THR A 192 -3.69 -10.73 -19.07
CA THR A 192 -3.57 -9.87 -20.28
C THR A 192 -3.98 -8.44 -19.95
N ILE A 193 -5.12 -8.24 -19.25
CA ILE A 193 -5.58 -6.91 -18.86
C ILE A 193 -4.58 -6.23 -17.93
N ILE A 194 -4.06 -6.96 -16.93
CA ILE A 194 -3.08 -6.41 -15.99
C ILE A 194 -1.80 -6.02 -16.73
N PHE A 195 -1.21 -6.94 -17.50
CA PHE A 195 0.05 -6.69 -18.19
C PHE A 195 -0.07 -5.63 -19.28
N SER A 196 -1.22 -5.50 -19.95
CA SER A 196 -1.40 -4.44 -20.96
C SER A 196 -1.24 -3.05 -20.37
N TRP A 197 -1.74 -2.81 -19.13
CA TRP A 197 -1.51 -1.55 -18.45
C TRP A 197 -0.03 -1.34 -18.06
N TYR A 198 0.62 -2.34 -17.46
CA TYR A 198 2.02 -2.20 -17.05
C TYR A 198 2.97 -2.06 -18.25
N ILE A 199 2.68 -2.69 -19.37
CA ILE A 199 3.38 -2.51 -20.64
C ILE A 199 3.17 -1.06 -21.13
N TYR A 200 1.94 -0.57 -21.14
CA TYR A 200 1.66 0.82 -21.48
C TYR A 200 2.43 1.80 -20.57
N ALA A 201 2.36 1.63 -19.26
CA ALA A 201 3.05 2.46 -18.30
C ALA A 201 4.58 2.45 -18.50
N HIS A 202 5.15 1.28 -18.84
CA HIS A 202 6.57 1.14 -19.14
C HIS A 202 6.98 1.99 -20.35
N PHE A 203 6.28 1.86 -21.47
CA PHE A 203 6.58 2.64 -22.66
C PHE A 203 6.30 4.13 -22.48
N TYR A 204 5.23 4.49 -21.78
CA TYR A 204 4.93 5.88 -21.43
C TYR A 204 6.05 6.55 -20.62
N ASN A 205 6.63 5.81 -19.66
CA ASN A 205 7.75 6.30 -18.88
C ASN A 205 9.06 6.37 -19.68
N ILE A 206 9.30 5.46 -20.62
CA ILE A 206 10.45 5.52 -21.53
C ILE A 206 10.34 6.76 -22.45
N ASP A 207 9.16 6.97 -23.05
CA ASP A 207 8.90 8.11 -23.94
C ASP A 207 9.10 9.45 -23.23
N SER A 208 8.63 9.56 -21.98
CA SER A 208 8.82 10.78 -21.19
C SER A 208 10.23 10.94 -20.60
N GLY A 209 11.08 9.92 -20.70
CA GLY A 209 12.40 9.92 -20.04
C GLY A 209 12.31 10.08 -18.52
N TYR A 210 11.20 9.69 -17.89
CA TYR A 210 10.94 9.89 -16.49
C TYR A 210 11.84 9.02 -15.62
N LYS A 211 12.57 9.64 -14.69
CA LYS A 211 13.60 8.96 -13.90
C LYS A 211 13.05 8.14 -12.74
N TYR A 212 11.87 8.49 -12.25
CA TYR A 212 11.23 7.78 -11.17
C TYR A 212 10.23 6.76 -11.72
N THR A 213 10.56 5.48 -11.62
CA THR A 213 9.67 4.39 -12.02
C THR A 213 9.13 3.70 -10.77
N PHE A 214 7.80 3.59 -10.68
CA PHE A 214 7.11 2.95 -9.55
C PHE A 214 7.22 1.42 -9.55
N ASN A 215 7.83 0.81 -10.58
CA ASN A 215 7.80 -0.63 -10.84
C ASN A 215 9.16 -1.31 -10.68
N ASN A 216 10.06 -0.73 -9.88
CA ASN A 216 11.37 -1.32 -9.63
C ASN A 216 11.30 -2.39 -8.54
N VAL A 217 12.12 -3.41 -8.66
CA VAL A 217 12.41 -4.40 -7.62
C VAL A 217 13.73 -4.06 -6.92
N TYR A 218 13.78 -4.33 -5.62
CA TYR A 218 14.93 -4.02 -4.77
C TYR A 218 15.32 -5.29 -3.99
N PRO A 219 15.94 -6.28 -4.66
CA PRO A 219 16.18 -7.56 -4.06
C PRO A 219 17.25 -7.51 -2.96
N VAL A 220 17.04 -8.31 -1.90
CA VAL A 220 17.93 -8.34 -0.72
C VAL A 220 19.36 -8.71 -1.04
N TRP A 221 19.61 -9.45 -2.11
CA TRP A 221 20.98 -9.86 -2.53
C TRP A 221 21.80 -8.73 -3.15
N ASN A 222 21.20 -7.58 -3.42
CA ASN A 222 21.92 -6.39 -3.88
C ASN A 222 22.45 -5.54 -2.72
N LEU A 223 22.09 -5.88 -1.46
CA LEU A 223 22.54 -5.16 -0.28
C LEU A 223 24.00 -5.47 0.03
N LYS A 224 24.72 -4.43 0.44
CA LYS A 224 26.12 -4.56 0.87
C LYS A 224 26.21 -4.60 2.39
N GLY A 225 27.01 -5.50 2.94
CA GLY A 225 27.41 -5.68 4.33
C GLY A 225 26.60 -4.95 5.41
N ALA A 226 26.98 -3.72 5.77
CA ALA A 226 26.34 -2.94 6.81
C ALA A 226 24.87 -2.57 6.51
N GLU A 227 24.47 -2.44 5.24
CA GLU A 227 23.10 -2.15 4.84
C GLU A 227 22.16 -3.30 5.20
N GLY A 228 22.62 -4.54 5.07
CA GLY A 228 21.85 -5.73 5.44
C GLY A 228 21.52 -5.78 6.92
N MET A 229 22.49 -5.45 7.80
CA MET A 229 22.27 -5.41 9.26
C MET A 229 21.31 -4.29 9.66
N THR A 230 21.45 -3.12 9.06
CA THR A 230 20.52 -1.99 9.28
C THR A 230 19.11 -2.37 8.85
N LEU A 231 18.96 -2.97 7.67
CA LEU A 231 17.67 -3.45 7.19
C LEU A 231 17.03 -4.48 8.11
N LEU A 232 17.78 -5.49 8.57
CA LEU A 232 17.28 -6.50 9.50
C LEU A 232 16.76 -5.88 10.78
N ASN A 233 17.47 -4.90 11.34
CA ASN A 233 17.03 -4.18 12.52
C ASN A 233 15.77 -3.35 12.26
N ASP A 234 15.71 -2.65 11.14
CA ASP A 234 14.55 -1.87 10.71
C ASP A 234 13.31 -2.74 10.52
N ILE A 235 13.46 -3.88 9.85
CA ILE A 235 12.38 -4.85 9.65
C ILE A 235 11.91 -5.41 11.00
N LYS A 236 12.84 -5.80 11.89
CA LYS A 236 12.49 -6.30 13.23
C LYS A 236 11.66 -5.30 14.01
N ILE A 237 12.04 -4.02 14.00
CA ILE A 237 11.31 -2.94 14.68
C ILE A 237 9.95 -2.70 14.02
N THR A 238 9.89 -2.66 12.69
CA THR A 238 8.68 -2.31 11.93
C THR A 238 7.68 -3.46 11.91
N THR A 239 8.12 -4.67 11.55
CA THR A 239 7.25 -5.84 11.39
C THR A 239 6.49 -6.18 12.66
N SER A 240 7.18 -6.16 13.81
CA SER A 240 6.58 -6.52 15.09
C SER A 240 5.53 -5.53 15.63
N ARG A 241 5.24 -4.44 14.89
CA ARG A 241 4.30 -3.41 15.33
C ARG A 241 3.34 -2.97 14.23
N VAL A 242 3.81 -2.95 12.99
CA VAL A 242 3.01 -2.45 11.86
C VAL A 242 2.25 -3.58 11.18
N PHE A 243 2.84 -4.76 11.06
CA PHE A 243 2.16 -5.90 10.43
C PHE A 243 1.07 -6.47 11.34
N PHE A 244 1.44 -7.01 12.48
CA PHE A 244 0.56 -7.48 13.55
C PHE A 244 1.26 -7.34 14.92
N SER A 245 0.54 -7.62 16.01
CA SER A 245 1.16 -7.80 17.32
C SER A 245 2.14 -8.99 17.29
N ARG A 246 3.20 -8.95 18.12
CA ARG A 246 4.16 -10.07 18.24
C ARG A 246 3.49 -11.42 18.50
N PRO A 247 2.55 -11.54 19.47
CA PRO A 247 1.85 -12.80 19.67
C PRO A 247 1.10 -13.28 18.42
N MET A 248 0.47 -12.36 17.66
CA MET A 248 -0.21 -12.74 16.44
C MET A 248 0.76 -13.24 15.35
N ILE A 249 1.93 -12.61 15.23
CA ILE A 249 2.98 -13.08 14.31
C ILE A 249 3.44 -14.48 14.71
N MET A 250 3.68 -14.73 16.02
CA MET A 250 4.04 -16.05 16.53
C MET A 250 2.95 -17.09 16.24
N VAL A 251 1.68 -16.73 16.41
CA VAL A 251 0.55 -17.60 16.06
C VAL A 251 0.55 -17.93 14.57
N ILE A 252 0.75 -16.95 13.68
CA ILE A 252 0.83 -17.20 12.23
C ILE A 252 1.96 -18.16 11.90
N PHE A 253 3.16 -17.99 12.45
CA PHE A 253 4.28 -18.91 12.24
C PHE A 253 4.00 -20.31 12.81
N PHE A 254 3.47 -20.38 14.05
CA PHE A 254 3.09 -21.65 14.65
C PHE A 254 2.06 -22.38 13.78
N LEU A 255 1.01 -21.70 13.34
CA LEU A 255 -0.03 -22.31 12.51
C LEU A 255 0.51 -22.73 11.15
N PHE A 256 1.45 -21.96 10.56
CA PHE A 256 2.10 -22.35 9.31
C PHE A 256 2.77 -23.73 9.44
N PHE A 257 3.64 -23.91 10.44
CA PHE A 257 4.34 -25.18 10.65
C PHE A 257 3.38 -26.28 11.09
N PHE A 258 2.40 -25.98 11.93
CA PHE A 258 1.40 -26.93 12.36
C PHE A 258 0.58 -27.45 11.16
N ASN A 259 0.15 -26.59 10.27
CA ASN A 259 -0.59 -26.98 9.06
C ASN A 259 0.24 -27.93 8.16
N LEU A 260 1.58 -27.79 8.12
CA LEU A 260 2.44 -28.71 7.37
C LEU A 260 2.35 -30.15 7.92
N THR A 261 2.18 -30.31 9.24
CA THR A 261 2.02 -31.63 9.86
C THR A 261 0.64 -32.25 9.54
N LEU A 262 -0.34 -31.41 9.16
CA LEU A 262 -1.70 -31.84 8.86
C LEU A 262 -1.92 -32.28 7.39
N TYR A 263 -0.88 -32.50 6.65
CA TYR A 263 -0.87 -32.76 5.22
C TYR A 263 -1.83 -33.88 4.77
N ARG A 264 -2.10 -34.89 5.62
CA ARG A 264 -3.08 -35.99 5.34
C ARG A 264 -4.50 -35.65 5.82
N LYS A 265 -4.66 -34.67 6.69
CA LYS A 265 -5.93 -34.30 7.34
C LYS A 265 -6.60 -33.08 6.71
N LEU A 266 -5.85 -32.33 5.89
CA LEU A 266 -6.34 -31.16 5.17
C LEU A 266 -6.68 -31.51 3.72
N PRO A 267 -7.73 -30.91 3.14
CA PRO A 267 -7.92 -30.92 1.69
C PRO A 267 -6.69 -30.33 1.01
N ALA A 268 -6.33 -30.85 -0.16
CA ALA A 268 -5.11 -30.40 -0.84
C ALA A 268 -5.11 -28.88 -1.12
N ILE A 269 -6.27 -28.28 -1.46
CA ILE A 269 -6.38 -26.84 -1.65
C ILE A 269 -6.00 -26.06 -0.37
N ALA A 270 -6.45 -26.49 0.81
CA ALA A 270 -6.12 -25.86 2.08
C ALA A 270 -4.64 -26.05 2.43
N TYR A 271 -4.08 -27.24 2.19
CA TYR A 271 -2.67 -27.49 2.38
C TYR A 271 -1.78 -26.64 1.47
N PHE A 272 -2.12 -26.58 0.18
CA PHE A 272 -1.36 -25.77 -0.77
C PHE A 272 -1.56 -24.27 -0.54
N SER A 273 -2.72 -23.80 -0.03
CA SER A 273 -2.88 -22.39 0.33
C SER A 273 -1.87 -21.97 1.41
N ASN A 274 -1.68 -22.82 2.43
CA ASN A 274 -0.68 -22.59 3.47
C ASN A 274 0.73 -22.45 2.89
N SER A 275 1.15 -23.35 2.00
CA SER A 275 2.53 -23.43 1.52
C SER A 275 2.80 -22.45 0.39
N VAL A 276 1.94 -22.37 -0.64
CA VAL A 276 2.18 -21.55 -1.84
C VAL A 276 2.03 -20.06 -1.54
N ILE A 277 1.02 -19.67 -0.74
CA ILE A 277 0.88 -18.26 -0.36
C ILE A 277 2.05 -17.83 0.52
N PHE A 278 2.49 -18.68 1.45
CA PHE A 278 3.66 -18.37 2.29
C PHE A 278 4.93 -18.21 1.44
N ILE A 279 5.18 -19.11 0.48
CA ILE A 279 6.31 -19.00 -0.45
C ILE A 279 6.19 -17.71 -1.27
N GLY A 280 5.00 -17.39 -1.79
CA GLY A 280 4.76 -16.14 -2.52
C GLY A 280 5.08 -14.90 -1.70
N VAL A 281 4.71 -14.90 -0.41
CA VAL A 281 5.04 -13.81 0.53
C VAL A 281 6.54 -13.76 0.81
N VAL A 282 7.22 -14.90 0.96
CA VAL A 282 8.69 -14.94 1.12
C VAL A 282 9.39 -14.37 -0.12
N ILE A 283 8.98 -14.77 -1.32
CA ILE A 283 9.52 -14.22 -2.58
C ILE A 283 9.29 -12.72 -2.65
N TYR A 284 8.07 -12.26 -2.34
CA TYR A 284 7.76 -10.84 -2.30
C TYR A 284 8.68 -10.10 -1.31
N PHE A 285 8.87 -10.66 -0.11
CA PHE A 285 9.76 -10.09 0.89
C PHE A 285 11.20 -10.00 0.38
N LEU A 286 11.73 -11.06 -0.24
CA LEU A 286 13.08 -11.07 -0.80
C LEU A 286 13.29 -10.00 -1.90
N LEU A 287 12.22 -9.65 -2.64
CA LEU A 287 12.28 -8.68 -3.73
C LEU A 287 12.09 -7.23 -3.28
N TRP A 288 11.42 -6.97 -2.13
CA TRP A 288 11.06 -5.61 -1.70
C TRP A 288 11.47 -5.27 -0.25
N ALA A 289 12.09 -6.18 0.49
CA ALA A 289 12.47 -5.93 1.89
C ALA A 289 13.28 -4.62 2.11
N PRO A 290 14.21 -4.21 1.23
CA PRO A 290 14.94 -2.96 1.40
C PRO A 290 14.03 -1.73 1.50
N LEU A 291 12.87 -1.76 0.88
CA LEU A 291 11.90 -0.67 0.95
C LEU A 291 10.98 -0.75 2.17
N MET A 292 10.76 -1.93 2.75
CA MET A 292 9.83 -2.13 3.87
C MET A 292 10.27 -1.40 5.15
N GLY A 293 11.57 -1.14 5.28
CA GLY A 293 12.13 -0.35 6.38
C GLY A 293 11.65 1.10 6.37
N VAL A 294 11.52 1.69 5.19
CA VAL A 294 11.11 3.09 4.98
C VAL A 294 9.62 3.18 4.65
N HIS A 295 9.08 2.22 3.90
CA HIS A 295 7.72 2.20 3.37
C HIS A 295 6.95 1.00 3.91
N ASP A 296 6.48 1.10 5.13
CA ASP A 296 5.81 0.02 5.84
C ASP A 296 4.43 -0.36 5.28
N TYR A 297 3.89 0.37 4.31
CA TYR A 297 2.69 -0.02 3.56
C TYR A 297 2.89 -1.29 2.71
N TYR A 298 4.13 -1.65 2.36
CA TYR A 298 4.42 -2.92 1.70
C TYR A 298 3.99 -4.15 2.53
N PHE A 299 3.83 -4.01 3.85
CA PHE A 299 3.27 -5.08 4.69
C PHE A 299 1.80 -5.40 4.38
N VAL A 300 1.07 -4.54 3.68
CA VAL A 300 -0.32 -4.85 3.27
C VAL A 300 -0.36 -6.04 2.31
N ALA A 301 0.57 -6.16 1.37
CA ALA A 301 0.66 -7.34 0.49
C ALA A 301 0.98 -8.63 1.26
N VAL A 302 1.79 -8.53 2.32
CA VAL A 302 2.15 -9.67 3.20
C VAL A 302 0.92 -10.22 3.95
N LEU A 303 -0.16 -9.43 4.09
CA LEU A 303 -1.41 -9.90 4.72
C LEU A 303 -2.04 -11.10 4.01
N ALA A 304 -1.67 -11.39 2.77
CA ALA A 304 -2.10 -12.59 2.06
C ALA A 304 -1.75 -13.88 2.84
N VAL A 305 -0.69 -13.87 3.68
CA VAL A 305 -0.32 -15.00 4.52
C VAL A 305 -1.39 -15.32 5.58
N PHE A 306 -2.12 -14.30 6.05
CA PHE A 306 -3.12 -14.50 7.10
C PHE A 306 -4.24 -15.46 6.67
N PRO A 307 -5.02 -15.22 5.60
CA PRO A 307 -6.00 -16.21 5.15
C PRO A 307 -5.33 -17.52 4.71
N GLY A 308 -4.15 -17.48 4.07
CA GLY A 308 -3.41 -18.66 3.64
C GLY A 308 -3.09 -19.64 4.76
N VAL A 309 -2.81 -19.14 5.96
CA VAL A 309 -2.40 -19.96 7.13
C VAL A 309 -3.55 -20.20 8.10
N VAL A 310 -4.39 -19.20 8.36
CA VAL A 310 -5.44 -19.31 9.38
C VAL A 310 -6.62 -20.15 8.90
N LEU A 311 -7.01 -20.07 7.63
CA LEU A 311 -8.17 -20.80 7.13
C LEU A 311 -7.97 -22.32 7.11
N PRO A 312 -6.82 -22.90 6.71
CA PRO A 312 -6.53 -24.32 6.85
C PRO A 312 -6.66 -24.84 8.29
N PHE A 313 -6.14 -24.09 9.25
CA PHE A 313 -6.24 -24.46 10.66
C PHE A 313 -7.69 -24.47 11.16
N ILE A 314 -8.47 -23.44 10.84
CA ILE A 314 -9.89 -23.39 11.21
C ILE A 314 -10.67 -24.52 10.53
N HIS A 315 -10.35 -24.85 9.28
CA HIS A 315 -10.94 -25.98 8.59
C HIS A 315 -10.64 -27.29 9.32
N TYR A 316 -9.39 -27.49 9.75
CA TYR A 316 -9.02 -28.65 10.56
C TYR A 316 -9.82 -28.70 11.86
N LEU A 317 -9.90 -27.60 12.61
CA LEU A 317 -10.69 -27.57 13.86
C LEU A 317 -12.15 -27.90 13.61
N SER A 318 -12.77 -27.29 12.61
CA SER A 318 -14.20 -27.47 12.33
C SER A 318 -14.57 -28.90 11.93
N ARG A 319 -13.63 -29.68 11.36
CA ARG A 319 -13.87 -31.04 10.85
C ARG A 319 -13.33 -32.12 11.75
N GLN A 320 -12.22 -31.90 12.42
CA GLN A 320 -11.51 -32.92 13.19
C GLN A 320 -11.60 -32.71 14.71
N GLN A 321 -11.96 -31.52 15.15
CA GLN A 321 -12.02 -31.12 16.57
C GLN A 321 -13.24 -30.23 16.86
N PRO A 322 -14.48 -30.72 16.59
CA PRO A 322 -15.69 -29.91 16.73
C PRO A 322 -15.88 -29.37 18.16
N ASP A 323 -15.52 -30.16 19.18
CA ASP A 323 -15.63 -29.78 20.59
C ASP A 323 -14.74 -28.57 20.92
N LEU A 324 -13.54 -28.49 20.30
CA LEU A 324 -12.68 -27.31 20.41
C LEU A 324 -13.22 -26.16 19.57
N PHE A 325 -13.73 -26.45 18.37
CA PHE A 325 -14.24 -25.42 17.46
C PHE A 325 -15.43 -24.66 18.07
N GLU A 326 -16.36 -25.35 18.75
CA GLU A 326 -17.54 -24.76 19.38
C GLU A 326 -17.37 -24.49 20.88
N GLY A 327 -16.24 -24.92 21.44
CA GLY A 327 -15.97 -24.91 22.89
C GLY A 327 -15.99 -23.53 23.52
N LYS A 328 -16.52 -23.43 24.75
CA LYS A 328 -16.55 -22.20 25.54
C LYS A 328 -15.15 -21.63 25.79
N TYR A 329 -14.17 -22.49 26.03
CA TYR A 329 -12.79 -22.06 26.27
C TYR A 329 -12.16 -21.42 25.02
N THR A 330 -12.35 -22.03 23.86
CA THR A 330 -11.88 -21.50 22.58
C THR A 330 -12.53 -20.14 22.28
N ARG A 331 -13.85 -20.01 22.51
CA ARG A 331 -14.57 -18.74 22.36
C ARG A 331 -13.99 -17.66 23.26
N ASN A 332 -13.80 -17.95 24.54
CA ASN A 332 -13.24 -16.97 25.48
C ASN A 332 -11.79 -16.59 25.14
N ALA A 333 -10.98 -17.58 24.75
CA ALA A 333 -9.60 -17.33 24.29
C ALA A 333 -9.57 -16.43 23.04
N LEU A 334 -10.48 -16.66 22.08
CA LEU A 334 -10.62 -15.81 20.90
C LEU A 334 -10.99 -14.36 21.27
N TYR A 335 -11.91 -14.16 22.19
CA TYR A 335 -12.31 -12.81 22.62
C TYR A 335 -11.16 -12.07 23.31
N VAL A 336 -10.45 -12.74 24.22
CA VAL A 336 -9.28 -12.18 24.89
C VAL A 336 -8.19 -11.85 23.88
N PHE A 337 -7.90 -12.76 22.98
CA PHE A 337 -6.88 -12.57 21.95
C PHE A 337 -7.24 -11.45 20.98
N LEU A 338 -8.51 -11.34 20.59
CA LEU A 338 -9.04 -10.28 19.75
C LEU A 338 -8.89 -8.91 20.44
N ALA A 339 -9.37 -8.79 21.69
CA ALA A 339 -9.27 -7.56 22.49
C ALA A 339 -7.80 -7.11 22.62
N PHE A 340 -6.89 -8.04 22.93
CA PHE A 340 -5.46 -7.77 23.03
C PHE A 340 -4.91 -7.20 21.68
N ASN A 341 -5.21 -7.85 20.56
CA ASN A 341 -4.73 -7.40 19.25
C ASN A 341 -5.29 -6.03 18.89
N PHE A 342 -6.58 -5.74 19.21
CA PHE A 342 -7.16 -4.43 18.97
C PHE A 342 -6.52 -3.34 19.82
N ILE A 343 -6.22 -3.59 21.09
CA ILE A 343 -5.53 -2.62 21.95
C ILE A 343 -4.16 -2.25 21.34
N ILE A 344 -3.39 -3.25 20.92
CA ILE A 344 -2.09 -3.02 20.28
C ILE A 344 -2.26 -2.28 18.94
N ALA A 345 -3.23 -2.69 18.11
CA ALA A 345 -3.50 -2.04 16.83
C ALA A 345 -3.88 -0.57 17.00
N LEU A 346 -4.83 -0.26 17.88
CA LEU A 346 -5.26 1.11 18.16
C LEU A 346 -4.11 1.97 18.69
N SER A 347 -3.28 1.42 19.59
CA SER A 347 -2.09 2.11 20.10
C SER A 347 -1.09 2.42 18.96
N THR A 348 -0.88 1.47 18.04
CA THR A 348 0.01 1.66 16.89
C THR A 348 -0.56 2.66 15.89
N VAL A 349 -1.85 2.57 15.58
CA VAL A 349 -2.55 3.53 14.69
C VAL A 349 -2.47 4.94 15.27
N LYS A 350 -2.79 5.11 16.56
CA LYS A 350 -2.66 6.40 17.25
C LYS A 350 -1.25 6.95 17.12
N LEU A 351 -0.24 6.13 17.37
CA LEU A 351 1.16 6.54 17.29
C LEU A 351 1.55 7.00 15.87
N LYS A 352 1.09 6.27 14.84
CA LYS A 352 1.37 6.62 13.44
C LYS A 352 0.67 7.90 12.96
N THR A 353 -0.49 8.23 13.53
CA THR A 353 -1.35 9.30 12.99
C THR A 353 -1.32 10.58 13.80
N THR A 354 -1.09 10.51 15.12
CA THR A 354 -1.27 11.65 16.02
C THR A 354 -0.18 11.80 17.07
N ALA A 355 0.85 10.94 17.12
CA ALA A 355 1.87 11.02 18.17
C ALA A 355 2.59 12.36 18.20
N LYS A 356 2.48 13.05 19.33
CA LYS A 356 3.22 14.27 19.64
C LYS A 356 4.36 13.96 20.62
N LYS A 357 5.33 14.86 20.69
CA LYS A 357 6.39 14.79 21.71
C LYS A 357 5.74 14.86 23.08
N GLY A 358 5.88 13.80 23.88
CA GLY A 358 5.28 13.71 25.24
C GLY A 358 4.11 12.73 25.39
N ASP A 359 3.54 12.20 24.29
CA ASP A 359 2.50 11.18 24.41
C ASP A 359 3.04 9.89 25.03
N TYR A 360 2.36 9.42 26.09
CA TYR A 360 2.63 8.10 26.70
C TYR A 360 2.01 7.01 25.84
N VAL A 361 2.83 6.08 25.37
CA VAL A 361 2.40 4.92 24.60
C VAL A 361 3.02 3.67 25.21
N ILE A 362 2.21 2.65 25.44
CA ILE A 362 2.68 1.34 25.95
C ILE A 362 3.38 0.61 24.79
N MET A 363 4.59 1.06 24.43
CA MET A 363 5.37 0.48 23.33
C MET A 363 6.86 0.64 23.53
N GLU A 364 7.65 -0.16 22.80
CA GLU A 364 9.11 -0.07 22.81
C GLU A 364 9.60 1.32 22.40
N SER A 365 10.55 1.84 23.15
CA SER A 365 11.14 3.17 22.92
C SER A 365 11.70 3.36 21.50
N ALA A 366 12.29 2.33 20.91
CA ALA A 366 12.84 2.39 19.55
C ALA A 366 11.75 2.66 18.49
N PHE A 367 10.59 1.98 18.57
CA PHE A 367 9.48 2.20 17.66
C PHE A 367 8.83 3.58 17.88
N VAL A 368 8.64 3.97 19.14
CA VAL A 368 8.11 5.29 19.51
C VAL A 368 9.00 6.41 18.97
N ASN A 369 10.32 6.29 19.14
CA ASN A 369 11.27 7.29 18.65
C ASN A 369 11.26 7.38 17.12
N ARG A 370 11.17 6.23 16.42
CA ARG A 370 11.04 6.20 14.95
C ARG A 370 9.76 6.90 14.48
N MET A 371 8.62 6.63 15.11
CA MET A 371 7.35 7.29 14.74
C MET A 371 7.37 8.78 15.08
N LYS A 372 7.96 9.18 16.20
CA LYS A 372 8.16 10.60 16.52
C LYS A 372 9.04 11.32 15.51
N TRP A 373 10.08 10.64 14.99
CA TRP A 373 10.91 11.21 13.94
C TRP A 373 10.12 11.46 12.66
N PHE A 374 9.30 10.52 12.22
CA PHE A 374 8.40 10.71 11.07
C PHE A 374 7.37 11.84 11.27
N ASN A 375 6.89 12.01 12.50
CA ASN A 375 5.88 13.02 12.81
C ASN A 375 6.45 14.42 13.10
N ASN A 376 7.74 14.56 13.39
CA ASN A 376 8.38 15.86 13.64
C ASN A 376 8.38 16.79 12.43
N ASP A 377 8.25 16.24 11.23
CA ASP A 377 8.13 17.02 9.99
C ASP A 377 6.73 17.58 9.72
N GLY A 378 5.75 17.26 10.59
CA GLY A 378 4.36 17.67 10.38
C GLY A 378 4.16 19.19 10.27
N ASP A 379 4.89 19.96 11.05
CA ASP A 379 4.83 21.43 11.00
C ASP A 379 5.39 21.98 9.68
N LYS A 380 6.45 21.40 9.13
CA LYS A 380 6.99 21.74 7.82
C LYS A 380 5.91 21.63 6.74
N TRP A 381 5.23 20.49 6.69
CA TRP A 381 4.20 20.24 5.66
C TRP A 381 3.01 21.17 5.81
N ARG A 382 2.62 21.48 7.04
CA ARG A 382 1.57 22.47 7.34
C ARG A 382 1.95 23.87 6.88
N HIS A 383 3.19 24.30 7.13
CA HIS A 383 3.68 25.61 6.68
C HIS A 383 3.76 25.70 5.15
N MET A 384 4.15 24.62 4.47
CA MET A 384 4.12 24.56 3.00
C MET A 384 2.70 24.65 2.44
N GLU A 385 1.72 23.96 3.05
CA GLU A 385 0.32 24.08 2.64
C GLU A 385 -0.25 25.49 2.85
N VAL A 386 0.07 26.11 3.99
CA VAL A 386 -0.34 27.51 4.28
C VAL A 386 0.33 28.50 3.31
N LEU A 387 1.62 28.28 3.02
CA LEU A 387 2.35 29.09 2.04
C LEU A 387 1.70 28.98 0.66
N GLY A 388 1.36 27.76 0.22
CA GLY A 388 0.70 27.51 -1.06
C GLY A 388 -0.60 28.29 -1.24
N LYS A 389 -1.43 28.36 -0.18
CA LYS A 389 -2.69 29.14 -0.18
C LYS A 389 -2.50 30.65 -0.31
N LYS A 390 -1.32 31.17 0.05
CA LYS A 390 -0.98 32.61 0.01
C LYS A 390 -0.15 32.97 -1.21
N MET A 391 0.31 32.01 -2.01
CA MET A 391 1.21 32.28 -3.14
C MET A 391 0.61 33.24 -4.18
N ASP A 392 -0.69 33.11 -4.46
CA ASP A 392 -1.37 33.97 -5.42
C ASP A 392 -1.33 35.46 -4.94
N ASP A 393 -1.54 35.70 -3.63
CA ASP A 393 -1.45 37.01 -2.99
C ASP A 393 -0.02 37.60 -3.02
N MET A 394 0.99 36.71 -3.06
CA MET A 394 2.41 37.06 -3.16
C MET A 394 2.85 37.30 -4.62
N GLY A 395 1.94 37.15 -5.59
CA GLY A 395 2.23 37.33 -7.01
C GLY A 395 2.83 36.07 -7.69
N VAL A 396 2.84 34.93 -7.01
CA VAL A 396 3.27 33.64 -7.57
C VAL A 396 2.08 32.95 -8.23
N GLN A 397 2.00 33.00 -9.54
CA GLN A 397 0.89 32.44 -10.29
C GLN A 397 0.95 30.91 -10.41
N LYS A 398 -0.17 30.27 -10.69
CA LYS A 398 -0.23 28.79 -10.83
C LYS A 398 0.75 28.21 -11.86
N PRO A 399 1.00 28.80 -13.03
CA PRO A 399 1.96 28.26 -14.01
C PRO A 399 3.44 28.54 -13.63
N ASP A 400 3.69 29.30 -12.56
CA ASP A 400 5.06 29.57 -12.13
C ASP A 400 5.66 28.34 -11.46
N LYS A 401 6.84 27.94 -11.95
CA LYS A 401 7.56 26.78 -11.44
C LYS A 401 8.42 27.16 -10.24
N ILE A 402 8.46 26.25 -9.26
CA ILE A 402 9.22 26.44 -8.03
C ILE A 402 10.28 25.36 -7.81
N ILE A 403 11.31 25.68 -7.06
CA ILE A 403 12.28 24.73 -6.51
C ILE A 403 12.04 24.66 -5.00
N CYS A 404 11.81 23.48 -4.43
CA CYS A 404 11.68 23.28 -2.99
C CYS A 404 12.85 22.45 -2.44
N LEU A 405 13.78 23.10 -1.74
CA LEU A 405 14.99 22.46 -1.22
C LEU A 405 14.74 21.65 0.05
N SER A 406 13.78 22.05 0.86
CA SER A 406 13.45 21.35 2.11
C SER A 406 12.59 20.12 1.93
N ASP A 407 12.41 19.63 0.69
CA ASP A 407 11.66 18.44 0.36
C ASP A 407 12.54 17.43 -0.38
N ASN A 408 12.91 16.35 0.31
CA ASN A 408 13.62 15.22 -0.28
C ASN A 408 12.67 14.18 -0.89
N SER A 409 11.35 14.43 -0.80
CA SER A 409 10.38 13.59 -1.49
C SER A 409 10.28 13.99 -2.97
N PHE A 410 9.65 13.14 -3.69
CA PHE A 410 9.48 13.27 -5.12
C PHE A 410 8.60 14.47 -5.54
N ASN A 411 7.58 14.88 -4.75
CA ASN A 411 6.67 15.97 -5.08
C ASN A 411 5.73 16.40 -3.93
N ALA A 412 6.00 16.04 -2.68
CA ALA A 412 5.04 16.29 -1.59
C ALA A 412 4.82 17.78 -1.35
N SER A 413 5.90 18.57 -1.28
CA SER A 413 5.82 20.03 -1.14
C SER A 413 5.12 20.69 -2.31
N LEU A 414 5.43 20.26 -3.53
CA LEU A 414 4.84 20.82 -4.75
C LEU A 414 3.32 20.64 -4.77
N PHE A 415 2.86 19.44 -4.42
CA PHE A 415 1.43 19.16 -4.27
C PHE A 415 0.79 20.06 -3.19
N LEU A 416 1.41 20.19 -2.01
CA LEU A 416 0.87 20.99 -0.91
C LEU A 416 0.78 22.47 -1.26
N MET A 417 1.74 22.97 -2.03
CA MET A 417 1.77 24.36 -2.50
C MET A 417 0.94 24.59 -3.77
N GLY A 418 0.46 23.53 -4.42
CA GLY A 418 -0.33 23.60 -5.66
C GLY A 418 0.48 24.20 -6.81
N ARG A 419 1.76 23.87 -6.90
CA ARG A 419 2.68 24.38 -7.94
C ARG A 419 3.50 23.25 -8.54
N ASP A 420 3.83 23.37 -9.81
CA ASP A 420 4.74 22.47 -10.49
C ASP A 420 6.20 22.90 -10.27
N GLY A 421 7.13 21.95 -10.33
CA GLY A 421 8.55 22.28 -10.16
C GLY A 421 9.42 21.09 -9.76
N TRP A 422 10.41 21.39 -8.94
CA TRP A 422 11.42 20.39 -8.53
C TRP A 422 11.64 20.45 -7.02
N THR A 423 11.94 19.30 -6.46
CA THR A 423 12.29 19.14 -5.05
C THR A 423 13.78 18.76 -4.94
N ASN A 424 14.29 18.62 -3.73
CA ASN A 424 15.62 18.08 -3.48
C ASN A 424 15.70 16.55 -3.59
N PHE A 425 14.73 15.91 -4.26
CA PHE A 425 14.75 14.47 -4.57
C PHE A 425 16.00 14.07 -5.35
N GLU A 426 16.37 14.85 -6.37
CA GLU A 426 17.74 14.86 -6.89
C GLU A 426 18.53 15.94 -6.14
N PRO A 427 19.54 15.56 -5.33
CA PRO A 427 20.22 16.53 -4.46
C PRO A 427 20.78 17.73 -5.20
N ILE A 428 20.33 18.92 -4.80
CA ILE A 428 20.78 20.21 -5.30
C ILE A 428 21.92 20.67 -4.41
N ARG A 429 23.16 20.63 -4.91
CA ARG A 429 24.37 20.88 -4.12
C ARG A 429 25.17 22.10 -4.56
N ASN A 430 24.78 22.76 -5.63
CA ASN A 430 25.52 23.87 -6.23
C ASN A 430 24.61 24.83 -7.01
N VAL A 431 25.16 26.00 -7.38
CA VAL A 431 24.47 27.05 -8.13
C VAL A 431 24.09 26.54 -9.53
N GLU A 432 24.96 25.83 -10.19
CA GLU A 432 24.75 25.33 -11.56
C GLU A 432 23.47 24.48 -11.67
N ARG A 433 23.14 23.75 -10.61
CA ARG A 433 21.88 22.98 -10.57
C ARG A 433 20.66 23.87 -10.43
N ILE A 434 20.76 24.98 -9.71
CA ILE A 434 19.69 25.96 -9.63
C ILE A 434 19.52 26.65 -10.99
N ASP A 435 20.62 27.08 -11.64
CA ASP A 435 20.59 27.72 -12.96
C ASP A 435 20.05 26.77 -14.03
N PHE A 436 20.35 25.48 -13.92
CA PHE A 436 19.71 24.47 -14.76
C PHE A 436 18.19 24.51 -14.62
N TYR A 437 17.64 24.52 -13.41
CA TYR A 437 16.19 24.61 -13.22
C TYR A 437 15.62 25.97 -13.61
N ARG A 438 16.39 27.07 -13.46
CA ARG A 438 15.99 28.40 -13.98
C ARG A 438 15.87 28.36 -15.51
N SER A 439 16.79 27.72 -16.21
CA SER A 439 16.70 27.51 -17.67
C SER A 439 15.48 26.67 -18.08
N LYS A 440 14.92 25.86 -17.16
CA LYS A 440 13.67 25.10 -17.35
C LYS A 440 12.43 25.88 -16.90
N GLY A 441 12.59 27.12 -16.44
CA GLY A 441 11.53 28.05 -16.09
C GLY A 441 11.24 28.17 -14.59
N ALA A 442 12.14 27.72 -13.70
CA ALA A 442 12.03 28.00 -12.28
C ALA A 442 12.11 29.52 -12.02
N LYS A 443 11.14 30.05 -11.28
CA LYS A 443 11.08 31.49 -10.93
C LYS A 443 11.22 31.73 -9.43
N TYR A 444 10.97 30.71 -8.61
CA TYR A 444 10.97 30.86 -7.16
C TYR A 444 11.66 29.67 -6.50
N LEU A 445 12.20 29.93 -5.31
CA LEU A 445 12.85 28.94 -4.46
C LEU A 445 12.19 28.94 -3.09
N VAL A 446 11.87 27.75 -2.57
CA VAL A 446 11.28 27.54 -1.25
C VAL A 446 12.26 26.77 -0.37
N ILE A 447 12.53 27.29 0.82
CA ILE A 447 13.44 26.67 1.78
C ILE A 447 13.02 27.01 3.22
N ARG A 448 13.29 26.10 4.17
CA ARG A 448 13.17 26.37 5.60
C ARG A 448 14.40 27.10 6.13
N ASP A 449 14.18 27.97 7.10
CA ASP A 449 15.29 28.68 7.77
C ASP A 449 16.27 27.71 8.43
N SER A 450 15.77 26.59 9.02
CA SER A 450 16.61 25.55 9.63
C SER A 450 17.52 24.81 8.64
N ASP A 451 17.15 24.77 7.38
CA ASP A 451 17.87 24.02 6.34
C ASP A 451 18.87 24.90 5.58
N LYS A 452 18.80 26.25 5.71
CA LYS A 452 19.67 27.19 4.98
C LYS A 452 21.16 26.95 5.21
N GLY A 453 21.54 26.50 6.43
CA GLY A 453 22.94 26.20 6.74
C GLY A 453 23.55 25.09 5.86
N ASP A 454 22.72 24.19 5.33
CA ASP A 454 23.15 23.14 4.41
C ASP A 454 23.37 23.64 2.97
N TYR A 455 22.97 24.88 2.67
CA TYR A 455 22.95 25.45 1.32
C TYR A 455 23.61 26.84 1.26
N LEU A 456 24.81 27.03 1.85
CA LEU A 456 25.54 28.31 1.88
C LEU A 456 25.77 28.91 0.49
N PHE A 457 25.84 28.08 -0.56
CA PHE A 457 25.96 28.52 -1.94
C PHE A 457 24.76 29.35 -2.45
N LEU A 458 23.66 29.36 -1.70
CA LEU A 458 22.46 30.15 -2.06
C LEU A 458 22.54 31.61 -1.66
N GLU A 459 23.41 32.00 -0.74
CA GLU A 459 23.49 33.39 -0.23
C GLU A 459 23.49 34.46 -1.36
N PRO A 460 24.25 34.31 -2.47
CA PRO A 460 24.22 35.27 -3.57
C PRO A 460 22.93 35.19 -4.43
N ILE A 461 22.12 34.12 -4.31
CA ILE A 461 20.94 33.91 -5.16
C ILE A 461 19.65 34.31 -4.45
N ILE A 462 19.50 34.04 -3.15
CA ILE A 462 18.30 34.32 -2.35
C ILE A 462 18.29 35.75 -1.83
N THR A 463 18.30 36.72 -2.73
CA THR A 463 18.38 38.14 -2.38
C THR A 463 17.04 38.75 -1.99
N LYS A 464 15.91 38.23 -2.51
CA LYS A 464 14.59 38.82 -2.30
C LYS A 464 13.59 37.79 -1.79
N GLU A 465 13.35 37.80 -0.48
CA GLU A 465 12.21 37.08 0.12
C GLU A 465 10.91 37.79 -0.27
N ILE A 466 9.95 37.05 -0.79
CA ILE A 466 8.64 37.58 -1.21
C ILE A 466 7.52 37.19 -0.25
N GLY A 467 7.78 36.23 0.64
CA GLY A 467 6.81 35.81 1.67
C GLY A 467 7.26 34.59 2.46
N ARG A 468 6.51 34.31 3.53
CA ARG A 468 6.78 33.14 4.40
C ARG A 468 5.56 32.60 5.12
N SER A 469 5.70 31.36 5.61
CA SER A 469 4.79 30.76 6.57
C SER A 469 5.61 29.98 7.61
N GLY A 470 5.58 30.44 8.86
CA GLY A 470 6.45 29.91 9.90
C GLY A 470 7.93 30.04 9.52
N ASP A 471 8.65 28.92 9.55
CA ASP A 471 10.06 28.83 9.16
C ASP A 471 10.29 28.55 7.65
N VAL A 472 9.22 28.44 6.85
CA VAL A 472 9.30 28.20 5.40
C VAL A 472 9.19 29.54 4.67
N ALA A 473 10.23 29.90 3.93
CA ALA A 473 10.31 31.14 3.16
C ALA A 473 10.35 30.85 1.65
N ILE A 474 9.83 31.80 0.86
CA ILE A 474 9.88 31.81 -0.61
C ILE A 474 10.66 32.98 -1.11
N TYR A 475 11.56 32.73 -2.04
CA TYR A 475 12.45 33.70 -2.66
C TYR A 475 12.20 33.77 -4.16
N LYS A 476 12.35 34.97 -4.73
CA LYS A 476 12.39 35.14 -6.19
C LYS A 476 13.80 34.78 -6.68
N LEU A 477 13.89 33.96 -7.75
CA LEU A 477 15.15 33.54 -8.39
C LEU A 477 15.57 34.50 -9.51
#